data_80442db6bdce6d6b683e8269dd17a92f
#
_entry.id   80442db6bdce6d6b683e8269dd17a92f
#
_cell.length_a   1.000
_cell.length_b   1.000
_cell.length_c   1.000
_cell.angle_alpha   90.00
_cell.angle_beta   90.00
_cell.angle_gamma   90.00
#
_symmetry.space_group_name_H-M   'P 1'
#
loop_
_entity.id
_entity.type
_entity.pdbx_description
1 polymer ?
#
loop_
_entity_poly.entity_id
_entity_poly.type
_entity_poly.pdbx_seq_one_letter_code
_entity_poly.pdbx_strand_id
1 'polypeptide(L)'
;MTVLQTVVEAIPTKTTGVSPSFLHTTRDHLPTARLVAVYIHSWPDLVLRRLQANPCTTHVAVLNQAAGGNRVLNDGLGPNVLARLDRDVLAQSGVKYVMLFEGVNDIGTAPATGDAQRAVGDRLVQAYQQVIARVHTVGLPVFAATITPFGAPNDTIQPYSDPVREATRQRVNAWIKGSGAFDAVVDFAEVVADPGNATRLASGYDSGDFLHPNVEGYEAMARAFPVGVFERYVSGVSGF
;
A
#
# COMPACT_ATOMS: atom_id res chain seq x y z
N MET A 1 -3.22 -22.51 -7.37
CA MET A 1 -3.72 -21.26 -6.73
C MET A 1 -2.72 -20.16 -7.05
N THR A 2 -3.15 -19.14 -7.76
CA THR A 2 -2.30 -17.98 -8.09
C THR A 2 -2.45 -16.95 -7.00
N VAL A 3 -1.35 -16.37 -6.51
CA VAL A 3 -1.35 -15.46 -5.37
C VAL A 3 -0.88 -14.08 -5.80
N LEU A 4 -1.71 -13.06 -5.54
CA LEU A 4 -1.29 -11.66 -5.49
C LEU A 4 -0.73 -11.37 -4.10
N GLN A 5 0.55 -11.06 -4.04
CA GLN A 5 1.19 -10.63 -2.82
C GLN A 5 1.13 -9.11 -2.73
N THR A 6 0.49 -8.59 -1.71
CA THR A 6 0.45 -7.15 -1.47
C THR A 6 1.36 -6.78 -0.31
N VAL A 7 2.40 -6.02 -0.59
CA VAL A 7 3.14 -5.30 0.43
C VAL A 7 2.47 -3.95 0.55
N VAL A 8 1.59 -3.80 1.52
CA VAL A 8 0.77 -2.61 1.69
C VAL A 8 0.97 -2.10 3.11
N GLU A 9 0.86 -0.81 3.26
CA GLU A 9 0.75 -0.19 4.56
C GLU A 9 -0.60 -0.50 5.18
N ALA A 10 -0.61 -1.19 6.32
CA ALA A 10 -1.82 -1.35 7.11
C ALA A 10 -2.02 -0.09 7.95
N ILE A 11 -3.14 0.49 7.73
CA ILE A 11 -3.60 1.66 8.44
C ILE A 11 -4.45 1.18 9.62
N PRO A 12 -4.07 1.48 10.87
CA PRO A 12 -4.92 1.15 12.00
C PRO A 12 -6.19 2.01 11.93
N THR A 13 -7.32 1.37 11.64
CA THR A 13 -8.61 2.01 11.92
C THR A 13 -8.67 2.33 13.41
N LYS A 14 -9.00 3.57 13.78
CA LYS A 14 -9.33 3.97 15.14
C LYS A 14 -10.56 3.19 15.62
N THR A 15 -10.36 1.96 16.04
CA THR A 15 -11.31 1.23 16.88
C THR A 15 -10.52 0.72 18.06
N THR A 16 -10.64 1.47 19.16
CA THR A 16 -10.41 1.04 20.55
C THR A 16 -9.58 -0.24 20.72
N GLY A 17 -8.26 -0.09 20.81
CA GLY A 17 -7.46 -0.86 21.74
C GLY A 17 -7.05 -2.28 21.39
N VAL A 18 -7.00 -2.71 20.10
CA VAL A 18 -6.39 -4.01 19.77
C VAL A 18 -5.51 -3.87 18.55
N SER A 19 -4.20 -3.98 18.76
CA SER A 19 -3.20 -4.07 17.69
C SER A 19 -3.38 -5.37 16.90
N PRO A 20 -3.34 -5.36 15.54
CA PRO A 20 -3.51 -6.56 14.72
C PRO A 20 -2.38 -7.59 14.80
N SER A 21 -1.34 -7.36 15.57
CA SER A 21 -0.13 -8.18 15.58
C SER A 21 -0.17 -9.41 16.50
N PHE A 22 -1.32 -9.74 17.12
CA PHE A 22 -1.43 -10.92 17.99
C PHE A 22 -2.69 -11.75 17.68
N LEU A 23 -2.61 -12.60 16.66
CA LEU A 23 -3.44 -13.79 16.57
C LEU A 23 -2.54 -15.01 16.41
N HIS A 24 -1.84 -15.32 17.51
CA HIS A 24 -1.45 -16.69 17.80
C HIS A 24 -2.57 -17.32 18.64
N THR A 25 -3.12 -18.37 18.10
CA THR A 25 -4.13 -19.26 18.62
C THR A 25 -4.18 -19.41 20.14
N THR A 26 -5.28 -18.98 20.76
CA THR A 26 -5.96 -19.73 21.80
C THR A 26 -7.46 -19.65 21.51
N ARG A 27 -8.05 -20.82 21.26
CA ARG A 27 -9.50 -21.01 21.26
C ARG A 27 -10.00 -20.67 22.67
N ASP A 28 -10.76 -19.58 22.79
CA ASP A 28 -11.89 -19.51 23.70
C ASP A 28 -12.61 -18.16 23.53
N HIS A 29 -13.86 -18.27 23.12
CA HIS A 29 -15.02 -17.38 23.31
C HIS A 29 -14.85 -15.86 23.10
N LEU A 30 -14.76 -15.42 21.81
CA LEU A 30 -15.14 -14.07 21.41
C LEU A 30 -16.20 -14.14 20.29
N PRO A 31 -17.22 -13.26 20.28
CA PRO A 31 -18.29 -13.33 19.29
C PRO A 31 -17.70 -13.06 17.89
N THR A 32 -17.72 -14.09 17.07
CA THR A 32 -17.12 -14.22 15.73
C THR A 32 -17.57 -13.14 14.73
N ALA A 33 -18.71 -12.53 14.93
CA ALA A 33 -19.29 -11.58 13.99
C ALA A 33 -18.59 -10.19 13.94
N ARG A 34 -17.95 -9.76 15.03
CA ARG A 34 -17.37 -8.41 15.12
C ARG A 34 -15.93 -8.32 14.61
N LEU A 35 -15.18 -9.41 14.69
CA LEU A 35 -13.81 -9.50 14.16
C LEU A 35 -13.79 -9.64 12.63
N VAL A 36 -14.74 -10.38 12.07
CA VAL A 36 -14.89 -10.55 10.62
C VAL A 36 -15.21 -9.22 9.93
N ALA A 37 -16.00 -8.34 10.56
CA ALA A 37 -16.40 -7.06 9.96
C ALA A 37 -15.23 -6.08 9.75
N VAL A 38 -14.16 -6.12 10.55
CA VAL A 38 -13.03 -5.19 10.46
C VAL A 38 -12.10 -5.50 9.28
N TYR A 39 -11.98 -6.78 8.89
CA TYR A 39 -11.12 -7.19 7.78
C TYR A 39 -11.79 -7.17 6.40
N ILE A 40 -13.11 -7.09 6.34
CA ILE A 40 -13.90 -7.23 5.11
C ILE A 40 -13.91 -5.94 4.24
N HIS A 41 -13.33 -4.84 4.72
CA HIS A 41 -13.41 -3.53 4.07
C HIS A 41 -12.05 -2.91 3.73
N SER A 42 -10.95 -3.65 3.84
CA SER A 42 -9.67 -3.17 3.32
C SER A 42 -9.68 -3.23 1.79
N TRP A 43 -8.98 -2.32 1.12
CA TRP A 43 -8.96 -2.34 -0.34
C TRP A 43 -8.45 -3.67 -0.95
N PRO A 44 -7.47 -4.42 -0.36
CA PRO A 44 -7.09 -5.73 -0.88
C PRO A 44 -8.20 -6.77 -0.79
N ASP A 45 -8.98 -6.78 0.29
CA ASP A 45 -10.13 -7.69 0.45
C ASP A 45 -11.23 -7.37 -0.58
N LEU A 46 -11.46 -6.09 -0.84
CA LEU A 46 -12.41 -5.64 -1.85
C LEU A 46 -11.94 -5.98 -3.28
N VAL A 47 -10.63 -5.88 -3.54
CA VAL A 47 -10.05 -6.38 -4.80
C VAL A 47 -10.23 -7.88 -4.91
N LEU A 48 -9.98 -8.67 -3.86
CA LEU A 48 -10.22 -10.11 -3.87
C LEU A 48 -11.66 -10.45 -4.24
N ARG A 49 -12.66 -9.75 -3.70
CA ARG A 49 -14.06 -9.95 -4.08
C ARG A 49 -14.30 -9.69 -5.57
N ARG A 50 -13.69 -8.64 -6.13
CA ARG A 50 -13.78 -8.36 -7.57
C ARG A 50 -13.13 -9.46 -8.41
N LEU A 51 -11.98 -9.99 -7.96
CA LEU A 51 -11.30 -11.10 -8.63
C LEU A 51 -12.16 -12.37 -8.61
N GLN A 52 -12.78 -12.68 -7.47
CA GLN A 52 -13.67 -13.85 -7.32
C GLN A 52 -14.96 -13.73 -8.14
N ALA A 53 -15.43 -12.52 -8.42
CA ALA A 53 -16.60 -12.28 -9.24
C ALA A 53 -16.32 -12.40 -10.75
N ASN A 54 -15.06 -12.43 -11.19
CA ASN A 54 -14.66 -12.53 -12.58
C ASN A 54 -14.12 -13.94 -12.88
N PRO A 55 -14.76 -14.71 -13.80
CA PRO A 55 -14.34 -16.07 -14.14
C PRO A 55 -12.86 -16.19 -14.54
N CYS A 56 -12.29 -15.18 -15.19
CA CYS A 56 -10.88 -15.18 -15.62
C CYS A 56 -9.89 -15.03 -14.45
N THR A 57 -10.32 -14.51 -13.31
CA THR A 57 -9.47 -14.21 -12.16
C THR A 57 -9.89 -14.91 -10.86
N THR A 58 -10.92 -15.75 -10.86
CA THR A 58 -11.42 -16.48 -9.67
C THR A 58 -10.37 -17.33 -8.98
N HIS A 59 -9.32 -17.73 -9.71
CA HIS A 59 -8.21 -18.51 -9.18
C HIS A 59 -7.12 -17.67 -8.49
N VAL A 60 -7.21 -16.34 -8.54
CA VAL A 60 -6.26 -15.43 -7.89
C VAL A 60 -6.66 -15.21 -6.45
N ALA A 61 -5.76 -15.51 -5.53
CA ALA A 61 -5.89 -15.16 -4.12
C ALA A 61 -5.07 -13.90 -3.82
N VAL A 62 -5.47 -13.16 -2.79
CA VAL A 62 -4.74 -11.99 -2.30
C VAL A 62 -4.15 -12.32 -0.93
N LEU A 63 -2.84 -12.17 -0.79
CA LEU A 63 -2.14 -12.19 0.51
C LEU A 63 -1.78 -10.77 0.90
N ASN A 64 -2.37 -10.29 1.98
CA ASN A 64 -2.09 -8.97 2.50
C ASN A 64 -0.93 -9.06 3.51
N GLN A 65 0.23 -8.52 3.16
CA GLN A 65 1.43 -8.43 4.00
C GLN A 65 1.62 -7.02 4.60
N ALA A 66 0.56 -6.25 4.65
CA ALA A 66 0.59 -4.92 5.25
C ALA A 66 0.93 -4.98 6.74
N ALA A 67 1.72 -4.02 7.21
CA ALA A 67 2.03 -3.83 8.61
C ALA A 67 1.83 -2.35 8.97
N GLY A 68 1.07 -2.08 10.05
CA GLY A 68 0.78 -0.70 10.47
C GLY A 68 2.05 0.06 10.80
N GLY A 69 2.21 1.27 10.24
CA GLY A 69 3.39 2.10 10.44
C GLY A 69 4.67 1.58 9.77
N ASN A 70 4.57 0.62 8.83
CA ASN A 70 5.74 0.07 8.16
C ASN A 70 6.44 1.11 7.29
N ARG A 71 7.73 0.95 7.09
CA ARG A 71 8.58 1.80 6.25
C ARG A 71 9.34 0.95 5.26
N VAL A 72 9.73 1.56 4.17
CA VAL A 72 10.56 0.90 3.15
C VAL A 72 12.03 0.87 3.58
N LEU A 73 12.51 1.97 4.19
CA LEU A 73 13.93 2.26 4.37
C LEU A 73 14.49 1.89 5.74
N ASN A 74 13.67 1.91 6.78
CA ASN A 74 14.14 1.74 8.15
C ASN A 74 13.15 0.91 8.96
N ASP A 75 13.64 0.14 9.90
CA ASP A 75 12.82 -0.52 10.90
C ASP A 75 12.06 0.52 11.76
N GLY A 76 10.93 0.10 12.30
CA GLY A 76 10.09 0.93 13.14
C GLY A 76 9.17 0.06 13.96
N LEU A 77 7.86 0.07 13.66
CA LEU A 77 6.90 -0.87 14.29
C LEU A 77 7.06 -2.31 13.80
N GLY A 78 8.04 -2.57 12.95
CA GLY A 78 8.43 -3.87 12.43
C GLY A 78 9.61 -3.73 11.48
N PRO A 79 10.12 -4.85 10.92
CA PRO A 79 11.17 -4.82 9.91
C PRO A 79 10.75 -4.03 8.67
N ASN A 80 11.66 -3.30 8.09
CA ASN A 80 11.42 -2.54 6.87
C ASN A 80 11.14 -3.46 5.66
N VAL A 81 10.53 -2.90 4.60
CA VAL A 81 10.13 -3.68 3.41
C VAL A 81 11.33 -4.40 2.78
N LEU A 82 12.48 -3.73 2.64
CA LEU A 82 13.66 -4.34 2.03
C LEU A 82 14.18 -5.55 2.83
N ALA A 83 14.09 -5.50 4.16
CA ALA A 83 14.53 -6.59 5.04
C ALA A 83 13.54 -7.77 5.06
N ARG A 84 12.23 -7.52 4.86
CA ARG A 84 11.20 -8.57 4.94
C ARG A 84 10.75 -9.11 3.58
N LEU A 85 11.19 -8.50 2.46
CA LEU A 85 10.73 -8.86 1.11
C LEU A 85 10.89 -10.35 0.80
N ASP A 86 12.04 -10.93 1.11
CA ASP A 86 12.27 -12.35 0.82
C ASP A 86 11.36 -13.25 1.65
N ARG A 87 11.27 -13.01 2.95
CA ARG A 87 10.47 -13.82 3.87
C ARG A 87 8.97 -13.70 3.60
N ASP A 88 8.50 -12.46 3.45
CA ASP A 88 7.07 -12.17 3.45
C ASP A 88 6.45 -12.23 2.05
N VAL A 89 7.27 -12.11 1.01
CA VAL A 89 6.83 -12.07 -0.39
C VAL A 89 7.43 -13.22 -1.20
N LEU A 90 8.74 -13.23 -1.41
CA LEU A 90 9.36 -14.11 -2.39
C LEU A 90 9.40 -15.58 -1.96
N ALA A 91 9.45 -15.86 -0.65
CA ALA A 91 9.42 -17.22 -0.11
C ALA A 91 8.01 -17.81 -0.02
N GLN A 92 6.97 -17.03 -0.31
CA GLN A 92 5.59 -17.51 -0.24
C GLN A 92 5.26 -18.38 -1.46
N SER A 93 4.65 -19.54 -1.22
CA SER A 93 4.29 -20.47 -2.29
C SER A 93 3.21 -19.91 -3.21
N GLY A 94 3.41 -20.01 -4.52
CA GLY A 94 2.39 -19.69 -5.52
C GLY A 94 2.23 -18.20 -5.82
N VAL A 95 3.15 -17.34 -5.34
CA VAL A 95 3.16 -15.92 -5.73
C VAL A 95 3.33 -15.80 -7.24
N LYS A 96 2.51 -14.96 -7.86
CA LYS A 96 2.53 -14.67 -9.29
C LYS A 96 2.59 -13.18 -9.59
N TYR A 97 2.19 -12.35 -8.64
CA TYR A 97 2.12 -10.90 -8.78
C TYR A 97 2.53 -10.27 -7.46
N VAL A 98 3.25 -9.17 -7.53
CA VAL A 98 3.61 -8.37 -6.36
C VAL A 98 3.03 -6.97 -6.50
N MET A 99 2.39 -6.46 -5.45
CA MET A 99 1.88 -5.10 -5.39
C MET A 99 2.60 -4.35 -4.28
N LEU A 100 3.19 -3.22 -4.61
CA LEU A 100 3.87 -2.32 -3.68
C LEU A 100 3.03 -1.05 -3.47
N PHE A 101 2.63 -0.80 -2.23
CA PHE A 101 1.97 0.43 -1.80
C PHE A 101 2.51 0.83 -0.43
N GLU A 102 3.61 1.57 -0.44
CA GLU A 102 4.42 1.90 0.75
C GLU A 102 5.13 3.23 0.54
N GLY A 103 5.59 3.87 1.62
CA GLY A 103 6.45 5.06 1.61
C GLY A 103 5.89 6.26 2.35
N VAL A 104 4.60 6.29 2.69
CA VAL A 104 4.02 7.42 3.42
C VAL A 104 4.69 7.60 4.79
N ASN A 105 5.00 6.51 5.51
CA ASN A 105 5.68 6.58 6.80
C ASN A 105 7.15 6.98 6.69
N ASP A 106 7.83 6.62 5.61
CA ASP A 106 9.20 7.10 5.36
C ASP A 106 9.23 8.62 5.22
N ILE A 107 8.29 9.17 4.44
CA ILE A 107 8.15 10.62 4.23
C ILE A 107 7.69 11.31 5.52
N GLY A 108 6.63 10.79 6.16
CA GLY A 108 5.98 11.40 7.30
C GLY A 108 6.85 11.44 8.55
N THR A 109 7.68 10.42 8.78
CA THR A 109 8.56 10.34 9.95
C THR A 109 9.92 11.03 9.76
N ALA A 110 10.31 11.32 8.51
CA ALA A 110 11.55 12.07 8.25
C ALA A 110 11.38 13.55 8.66
N PRO A 111 12.47 14.23 9.07
CA PRO A 111 12.41 15.66 9.38
C PRO A 111 11.84 16.48 8.21
N ALA A 112 10.99 17.47 8.51
CA ALA A 112 10.38 18.36 7.55
C ALA A 112 11.35 19.47 7.10
N THR A 113 12.54 19.09 6.64
CA THR A 113 13.54 20.00 6.06
C THR A 113 13.81 19.62 4.62
N GLY A 114 14.13 20.59 3.77
CA GLY A 114 14.38 20.36 2.35
C GLY A 114 15.42 19.26 2.07
N ASP A 115 16.51 19.23 2.84
CA ASP A 115 17.58 18.25 2.64
C ASP A 115 17.16 16.84 3.10
N ALA A 116 16.51 16.71 4.26
CA ALA A 116 16.05 15.41 4.76
C ALA A 116 14.96 14.83 3.85
N GLN A 117 14.03 15.67 3.39
CA GLN A 117 12.95 15.25 2.51
C GLN A 117 13.45 14.93 1.09
N ARG A 118 14.46 15.63 0.58
CA ARG A 118 15.12 15.25 -0.66
C ARG A 118 15.78 13.88 -0.53
N ALA A 119 16.57 13.70 0.54
CA ALA A 119 17.29 12.45 0.79
C ALA A 119 16.34 11.25 0.96
N VAL A 120 15.24 11.39 1.71
CA VAL A 120 14.27 10.29 1.87
C VAL A 120 13.59 9.93 0.56
N GLY A 121 13.19 10.91 -0.25
CA GLY A 121 12.59 10.66 -1.54
C GLY A 121 13.54 9.97 -2.53
N ASP A 122 14.82 10.37 -2.57
CA ASP A 122 15.83 9.72 -3.42
C ASP A 122 16.07 8.27 -2.98
N ARG A 123 16.17 8.03 -1.68
CA ARG A 123 16.32 6.67 -1.13
C ARG A 123 15.08 5.80 -1.37
N LEU A 124 13.87 6.35 -1.31
CA LEU A 124 12.64 5.61 -1.66
C LEU A 124 12.68 5.14 -3.11
N VAL A 125 13.05 6.02 -4.05
CA VAL A 125 13.18 5.65 -5.46
C VAL A 125 14.19 4.53 -5.64
N GLN A 126 15.37 4.63 -5.02
CA GLN A 126 16.39 3.57 -5.07
C GLN A 126 15.89 2.25 -4.45
N ALA A 127 15.15 2.33 -3.34
CA ALA A 127 14.58 1.15 -2.70
C ALA A 127 13.52 0.48 -3.57
N TYR A 128 12.67 1.25 -4.25
CA TYR A 128 11.70 0.70 -5.20
C TYR A 128 12.39 0.01 -6.38
N GLN A 129 13.45 0.61 -6.93
CA GLN A 129 14.27 -0.04 -7.97
C GLN A 129 14.86 -1.36 -7.47
N GLN A 130 15.32 -1.40 -6.21
CA GLN A 130 15.84 -2.63 -5.61
C GLN A 130 14.75 -3.70 -5.45
N VAL A 131 13.55 -3.32 -4.99
CA VAL A 131 12.39 -4.24 -4.89
C VAL A 131 12.06 -4.81 -6.27
N ILE A 132 11.93 -3.94 -7.29
CA ILE A 132 11.63 -4.35 -8.66
C ILE A 132 12.67 -5.34 -9.17
N ALA A 133 13.97 -5.01 -9.04
CA ALA A 133 15.06 -5.89 -9.50
C ALA A 133 14.98 -7.27 -8.84
N ARG A 134 14.80 -7.33 -7.50
CA ARG A 134 14.71 -8.60 -6.77
C ARG A 134 13.50 -9.42 -7.19
N VAL A 135 12.34 -8.80 -7.39
CA VAL A 135 11.11 -9.48 -7.80
C VAL A 135 11.20 -9.95 -9.26
N HIS A 136 11.74 -9.13 -10.17
CA HIS A 136 11.96 -9.51 -11.56
C HIS A 136 12.98 -10.65 -11.70
N THR A 137 13.98 -10.76 -10.81
CA THR A 137 14.94 -11.88 -10.82
C THR A 137 14.25 -13.26 -10.73
N VAL A 138 13.09 -13.31 -10.09
CA VAL A 138 12.28 -14.55 -10.00
C VAL A 138 11.10 -14.57 -11.00
N GLY A 139 11.12 -13.69 -12.01
CA GLY A 139 10.13 -13.67 -13.11
C GLY A 139 8.76 -13.14 -12.73
N LEU A 140 8.63 -12.42 -11.61
CA LEU A 140 7.35 -11.90 -11.13
C LEU A 140 7.17 -10.42 -11.51
N PRO A 141 5.99 -10.00 -11.99
CA PRO A 141 5.70 -8.59 -12.20
C PRO A 141 5.49 -7.84 -10.88
N VAL A 142 5.87 -6.56 -10.87
CA VAL A 142 5.66 -5.65 -9.76
C VAL A 142 4.71 -4.53 -10.17
N PHE A 143 3.59 -4.47 -9.52
CA PHE A 143 2.64 -3.37 -9.64
C PHE A 143 2.87 -2.35 -8.52
N ALA A 144 2.56 -1.09 -8.75
CA ALA A 144 2.65 -0.07 -7.72
C ALA A 144 1.37 0.76 -7.59
N ALA A 145 1.17 1.33 -6.41
CA ALA A 145 0.22 2.42 -6.21
C ALA A 145 0.96 3.70 -5.82
N THR A 146 0.38 4.84 -6.20
CA THR A 146 0.84 6.14 -5.73
C THR A 146 0.47 6.35 -4.27
N ILE A 147 1.36 7.01 -3.52
CA ILE A 147 1.16 7.37 -2.11
C ILE A 147 0.01 8.37 -2.00
N THR A 148 -1.00 8.03 -1.21
CA THR A 148 -2.20 8.86 -0.98
C THR A 148 -1.87 10.19 -0.32
N PRO A 149 -2.67 11.25 -0.53
CA PRO A 149 -2.45 12.53 0.11
C PRO A 149 -2.69 12.48 1.62
N PHE A 150 -1.94 13.29 2.37
CA PHE A 150 -2.00 13.38 3.83
C PHE A 150 -2.01 14.83 4.34
N GLY A 151 -2.40 15.77 3.50
CA GLY A 151 -2.48 17.19 3.86
C GLY A 151 -3.65 17.46 4.79
N ALA A 152 -3.40 18.14 5.89
CA ALA A 152 -4.38 18.63 6.84
C ALA A 152 -4.37 20.17 6.86
N PRO A 153 -5.30 20.82 7.57
CA PRO A 153 -5.24 22.27 7.78
C PRO A 153 -3.92 22.76 8.41
N ASN A 154 -3.28 21.92 9.23
CA ASN A 154 -1.96 22.17 9.81
C ASN A 154 -1.35 20.86 10.36
N ASP A 155 -0.06 20.88 10.71
CA ASP A 155 0.71 19.76 11.27
C ASP A 155 0.30 19.38 12.71
N THR A 156 -0.37 20.26 13.43
CA THR A 156 -0.89 19.95 14.76
C THR A 156 -2.03 18.92 14.68
N ILE A 157 -2.84 18.99 13.60
CA ILE A 157 -3.95 18.07 13.38
C ILE A 157 -3.45 16.74 12.81
N GLN A 158 -2.55 16.82 11.81
CA GLN A 158 -1.89 15.66 11.21
C GLN A 158 -0.38 15.92 11.14
N PRO A 159 0.44 15.20 11.94
CA PRO A 159 1.90 15.46 12.00
C PRO A 159 2.65 15.29 10.68
N TYR A 160 2.09 14.53 9.73
CA TYR A 160 2.69 14.37 8.40
C TYR A 160 2.40 15.55 7.47
N SER A 161 1.38 16.35 7.78
CA SER A 161 0.96 17.49 6.97
C SER A 161 1.99 18.61 7.02
N ASP A 162 2.83 18.67 6.00
CA ASP A 162 3.87 19.68 5.82
C ASP A 162 4.13 19.88 4.32
N PRO A 163 4.26 21.13 3.83
CA PRO A 163 4.48 21.40 2.40
C PRO A 163 5.74 20.74 1.83
N VAL A 164 6.80 20.59 2.62
CA VAL A 164 8.06 19.98 2.15
C VAL A 164 7.89 18.46 2.00
N ARG A 165 7.14 17.84 2.91
CA ARG A 165 6.78 16.41 2.81
C ARG A 165 5.83 16.16 1.64
N GLU A 166 4.86 17.04 1.43
CA GLU A 166 3.94 16.96 0.29
C GLU A 166 4.71 17.06 -1.05
N ALA A 167 5.66 17.98 -1.17
CA ALA A 167 6.52 18.07 -2.34
C ALA A 167 7.30 16.77 -2.58
N THR A 168 7.77 16.11 -1.53
CA THR A 168 8.43 14.80 -1.63
C THR A 168 7.46 13.73 -2.09
N ARG A 169 6.24 13.65 -1.53
CA ARG A 169 5.20 12.73 -1.96
C ARG A 169 4.90 12.88 -3.46
N GLN A 170 4.69 14.11 -3.91
CA GLN A 170 4.41 14.38 -5.32
C GLN A 170 5.57 13.97 -6.24
N ARG A 171 6.81 14.25 -5.84
CA ARG A 171 8.00 13.85 -6.58
C ARG A 171 8.15 12.33 -6.68
N VAL A 172 7.93 11.62 -5.59
CA VAL A 172 7.96 10.15 -5.56
C VAL A 172 6.83 9.57 -6.42
N ASN A 173 5.62 10.11 -6.30
CA ASN A 173 4.48 9.70 -7.12
C ASN A 173 4.68 9.98 -8.61
N ALA A 174 5.30 11.10 -8.96
CA ALA A 174 5.67 11.40 -10.36
C ALA A 174 6.64 10.35 -10.90
N TRP A 175 7.62 9.92 -10.10
CA TRP A 175 8.52 8.83 -10.48
C TRP A 175 7.78 7.49 -10.61
N ILE A 176 6.91 7.13 -9.65
CA ILE A 176 6.12 5.89 -9.73
C ILE A 176 5.32 5.85 -11.04
N LYS A 177 4.67 6.95 -11.41
CA LYS A 177 3.84 7.04 -12.62
C LYS A 177 4.64 7.12 -13.92
N GLY A 178 5.75 7.83 -13.89
CA GLY A 178 6.45 8.24 -15.12
C GLY A 178 7.72 7.49 -15.46
N SER A 179 8.30 6.71 -14.54
CA SER A 179 9.57 6.02 -14.77
C SER A 179 9.48 4.84 -15.73
N GLY A 180 8.31 4.21 -15.85
CA GLY A 180 8.17 2.93 -16.56
C GLY A 180 8.84 1.75 -15.87
N ALA A 181 9.31 1.91 -14.62
CA ALA A 181 10.00 0.86 -13.89
C ALA A 181 9.05 -0.23 -13.34
N PHE A 182 7.83 0.14 -12.99
CA PHE A 182 6.79 -0.80 -12.57
C PHE A 182 6.04 -1.36 -13.78
N ASP A 183 5.63 -2.62 -13.71
CA ASP A 183 4.89 -3.29 -14.78
C ASP A 183 3.46 -2.75 -14.92
N ALA A 184 2.87 -2.29 -13.83
CA ALA A 184 1.61 -1.54 -13.82
C ALA A 184 1.57 -0.57 -12.64
N VAL A 185 0.85 0.52 -12.82
CA VAL A 185 0.65 1.54 -11.77
C VAL A 185 -0.84 1.85 -11.63
N VAL A 186 -1.30 1.97 -10.40
CA VAL A 186 -2.63 2.51 -10.08
C VAL A 186 -2.47 3.82 -9.31
N ASP A 187 -3.16 4.87 -9.77
CA ASP A 187 -3.06 6.20 -9.14
C ASP A 187 -4.06 6.33 -7.99
N PHE A 188 -3.79 5.68 -6.85
CA PHE A 188 -4.62 5.81 -5.66
C PHE A 188 -4.65 7.24 -5.13
N ALA A 189 -3.57 8.00 -5.30
CA ALA A 189 -3.54 9.41 -4.90
C ALA A 189 -4.63 10.22 -5.61
N GLU A 190 -4.79 10.04 -6.91
CA GLU A 190 -5.83 10.71 -7.70
C GLU A 190 -7.24 10.23 -7.29
N VAL A 191 -7.39 8.92 -7.08
CA VAL A 191 -8.68 8.30 -6.74
C VAL A 191 -9.29 8.86 -5.46
N VAL A 192 -8.45 9.12 -4.43
CA VAL A 192 -8.94 9.53 -3.11
C VAL A 192 -8.72 11.01 -2.80
N ALA A 193 -8.10 11.77 -3.71
CA ALA A 193 -7.84 13.18 -3.51
C ALA A 193 -9.11 14.02 -3.49
N ASP A 194 -9.09 15.11 -2.74
CA ASP A 194 -10.09 16.16 -2.82
C ASP A 194 -9.98 16.86 -4.17
N PRO A 195 -11.08 16.94 -4.96
CA PRO A 195 -11.07 17.61 -6.26
C PRO A 195 -10.65 19.09 -6.23
N GLY A 196 -10.87 19.76 -5.10
CA GLY A 196 -10.46 21.15 -4.89
C GLY A 196 -9.05 21.30 -4.33
N ASN A 197 -8.46 20.23 -3.78
CA ASN A 197 -7.12 20.28 -3.21
C ASN A 197 -6.47 18.88 -3.17
N ALA A 198 -5.74 18.54 -4.21
CA ALA A 198 -5.09 17.23 -4.37
C ALA A 198 -4.03 16.88 -3.30
N THR A 199 -3.74 17.79 -2.37
CA THR A 199 -2.86 17.50 -1.23
C THR A 199 -3.58 16.83 -0.06
N ARG A 200 -4.92 16.71 -0.13
CA ARG A 200 -5.78 16.16 0.93
C ARG A 200 -6.63 15.01 0.42
N LEU A 201 -7.02 14.14 1.33
CA LEU A 201 -8.12 13.21 1.07
C LEU A 201 -9.43 14.00 0.88
N ALA A 202 -10.27 13.54 -0.04
CA ALA A 202 -11.65 14.02 -0.11
C ALA A 202 -12.37 13.75 1.22
N SER A 203 -13.20 14.66 1.66
CA SER A 203 -13.89 14.56 2.96
C SER A 203 -14.74 13.30 3.10
N GLY A 204 -15.29 12.79 1.99
CA GLY A 204 -16.04 11.53 1.96
C GLY A 204 -15.15 10.28 2.05
N TYR A 205 -13.83 10.42 1.89
CA TYR A 205 -12.87 9.31 1.90
C TYR A 205 -11.92 9.34 3.10
N ASP A 206 -11.94 10.41 3.88
CA ASP A 206 -11.10 10.59 5.07
C ASP A 206 -11.72 9.89 6.29
N SER A 207 -10.91 9.18 7.07
CA SER A 207 -11.32 8.58 8.35
C SER A 207 -11.45 9.60 9.49
N GLY A 208 -11.13 10.87 9.23
CA GLY A 208 -11.15 11.98 10.17
C GLY A 208 -9.79 12.33 10.75
N ASP A 209 -8.71 11.80 10.20
CA ASP A 209 -7.34 12.07 10.64
C ASP A 209 -6.43 12.63 9.53
N PHE A 210 -6.97 12.88 8.35
CA PHE A 210 -6.29 13.44 7.18
C PHE A 210 -5.14 12.57 6.63
N LEU A 211 -5.10 11.31 7.00
CA LEU A 211 -4.05 10.38 6.55
C LEU A 211 -4.67 9.08 6.01
N HIS A 212 -5.66 8.57 6.73
CA HIS A 212 -6.19 7.24 6.52
C HIS A 212 -7.51 7.29 5.74
N PRO A 213 -7.63 6.59 4.60
CA PRO A 213 -8.93 6.43 3.96
C PRO A 213 -9.93 5.69 4.87
N ASN A 214 -11.18 6.09 4.80
CA ASN A 214 -12.29 5.36 5.41
C ASN A 214 -12.76 4.20 4.52
N VAL A 215 -13.88 3.56 4.85
CA VAL A 215 -14.43 2.43 4.09
C VAL A 215 -14.75 2.82 2.65
N GLU A 216 -15.36 3.97 2.44
CA GLU A 216 -15.72 4.49 1.12
C GLU A 216 -14.47 4.79 0.29
N GLY A 217 -13.41 5.30 0.92
CA GLY A 217 -12.10 5.50 0.30
C GLY A 217 -11.46 4.17 -0.14
N TYR A 218 -11.50 3.14 0.69
CA TYR A 218 -11.02 1.80 0.31
C TYR A 218 -11.85 1.18 -0.82
N GLU A 219 -13.17 1.39 -0.83
CA GLU A 219 -14.01 0.96 -1.93
C GLU A 219 -13.65 1.69 -3.23
N ALA A 220 -13.39 3.00 -3.18
CA ALA A 220 -12.95 3.76 -4.33
C ALA A 220 -11.61 3.24 -4.88
N MET A 221 -10.62 3.00 -4.00
CA MET A 221 -9.33 2.40 -4.37
C MET A 221 -9.51 1.02 -5.01
N ALA A 222 -10.32 0.17 -4.40
CA ALA A 222 -10.57 -1.17 -4.93
C ALA A 222 -11.30 -1.13 -6.28
N ARG A 223 -12.24 -0.22 -6.48
CA ARG A 223 -12.91 -0.03 -7.78
C ARG A 223 -11.95 0.42 -8.88
N ALA A 224 -11.01 1.29 -8.54
CA ALA A 224 -10.00 1.80 -9.47
C ALA A 224 -8.92 0.78 -9.83
N PHE A 225 -8.74 -0.28 -9.01
CA PHE A 225 -7.71 -1.28 -9.27
C PHE A 225 -7.97 -1.99 -10.62
N PRO A 226 -6.98 -2.00 -11.55
CA PRO A 226 -7.15 -2.52 -12.89
C PRO A 226 -7.01 -4.05 -12.93
N VAL A 227 -8.07 -4.81 -12.63
CA VAL A 227 -8.03 -6.28 -12.54
C VAL A 227 -7.54 -6.98 -13.82
N GLY A 228 -7.60 -6.34 -14.99
CA GLY A 228 -7.05 -6.87 -16.25
C GLY A 228 -5.52 -7.04 -16.26
N VAL A 229 -4.79 -6.46 -15.30
CA VAL A 229 -3.34 -6.68 -15.18
C VAL A 229 -2.99 -8.14 -14.92
N PHE A 230 -3.87 -8.90 -14.27
CA PHE A 230 -3.64 -10.32 -13.98
C PHE A 230 -3.67 -11.18 -15.24
N GLU A 231 -4.48 -10.82 -16.22
CA GLU A 231 -4.53 -11.49 -17.52
C GLU A 231 -3.30 -11.12 -18.36
N ARG A 232 -2.92 -9.84 -18.35
CA ARG A 232 -1.77 -9.33 -19.09
C ARG A 232 -0.45 -9.99 -18.64
N TYR A 233 -0.29 -10.24 -17.35
CA TYR A 233 0.95 -10.78 -16.77
C TYR A 233 0.83 -12.23 -16.30
N VAL A 234 -0.09 -13.01 -16.84
CA VAL A 234 -0.30 -14.42 -16.47
C VAL A 234 0.96 -15.28 -16.64
N SER A 235 1.79 -14.96 -17.61
CA SER A 235 3.07 -15.65 -17.89
C SER A 235 4.27 -15.05 -17.12
N GLY A 236 4.03 -14.08 -16.26
CA GLY A 236 5.09 -13.34 -15.57
C GLY A 236 5.75 -12.29 -16.46
N VAL A 237 6.97 -11.90 -16.09
CA VAL A 237 7.84 -11.00 -16.85
C VAL A 237 9.12 -11.71 -17.22
N SER A 238 9.79 -11.28 -18.31
CA SER A 238 11.12 -11.78 -18.64
C SER A 238 12.09 -11.38 -17.55
N GLY A 239 12.78 -12.35 -16.96
CA GLY A 239 13.93 -12.05 -16.11
C GLY A 239 15.02 -11.33 -16.92
N PHE A 240 15.91 -10.63 -16.21
CA PHE A 240 17.08 -9.97 -16.83
C PHE A 240 18.02 -10.97 -17.47
#